data_b868ddf5721d3de2613331799d0e4ac9
#
_entry.id   b868ddf5721d3de2613331799d0e4ac9
#
_cell.length_a   1.000
_cell.length_b   1.000
_cell.length_c   1.000
_cell.angle_alpha   90.00
_cell.angle_beta   90.00
_cell.angle_gamma   90.00
#
_symmetry.space_group_name_H-M   'P 1'
#
loop_
_entity.id
_entity.type
_entity.pdbx_description
1 polymer ?
#
loop_
_entity_poly.entity_id
_entity_poly.type
_entity_poly.pdbx_seq_one_letter_code
_entity_poly.pdbx_strand_id
1 'polypeptide(L)'
;MLKYRTGLAKMPSYDVVERDWNIKVNANECNMNLPPMVEERVMGRLSRVAFNRYPNTEREDLQEQIADNFSLQKENVLIANGSSEILEKLFYCFGGRTRKIVYPQPSFSMYAIYAKAAEATGVPVDLEDDYTLDVEKFVDAVIESKASLAVVCNPNNPTG
;
A
#
# COMPACT_ATOMS: atom_id res chain seq x y z
N MET A 1 -4.22 22.79 -24.44
CA MET A 1 -4.89 22.21 -23.26
C MET A 1 -4.45 20.78 -23.11
N LEU A 2 -3.85 20.39 -21.99
CA LEU A 2 -3.44 19.01 -21.74
C LEU A 2 -4.70 18.13 -21.58
N LYS A 3 -4.70 16.98 -22.24
CA LYS A 3 -5.79 16.00 -22.13
C LYS A 3 -5.36 14.91 -21.13
N TYR A 4 -6.02 14.86 -19.99
CA TYR A 4 -5.84 13.77 -19.02
C TYR A 4 -6.60 12.52 -19.45
N ARG A 5 -6.20 11.36 -18.94
CA ARG A 5 -7.00 10.14 -19.04
C ARG A 5 -8.39 10.36 -18.44
N THR A 6 -9.39 9.73 -19.04
CA THR A 6 -10.79 9.86 -18.59
C THR A 6 -10.89 9.45 -17.10
N GLY A 7 -11.49 10.32 -16.30
CA GLY A 7 -11.68 10.07 -14.87
C GLY A 7 -10.58 10.64 -13.95
N LEU A 8 -9.35 10.89 -14.44
CA LEU A 8 -8.29 11.46 -13.58
C LEU A 8 -8.61 12.88 -13.11
N ALA A 9 -9.24 13.69 -13.94
CA ALA A 9 -9.62 15.07 -13.57
C ALA A 9 -10.63 15.15 -12.39
N LYS A 10 -11.27 14.04 -12.06
CA LYS A 10 -12.26 13.92 -10.98
C LYS A 10 -11.72 13.08 -9.80
N MET A 11 -10.45 12.73 -9.81
CA MET A 11 -9.86 12.04 -8.67
C MET A 11 -9.74 13.00 -7.49
N PRO A 12 -10.12 12.59 -6.28
CA PRO A 12 -9.80 13.36 -5.10
C PRO A 12 -8.28 13.42 -4.92
N SER A 13 -7.76 14.59 -4.54
CA SER A 13 -6.39 14.66 -4.07
C SER A 13 -6.30 14.00 -2.68
N TYR A 14 -5.18 13.36 -2.42
CA TYR A 14 -4.88 12.92 -1.07
C TYR A 14 -4.19 14.09 -0.36
N ASP A 15 -5.00 14.89 0.33
CA ASP A 15 -4.50 16.06 1.06
C ASP A 15 -4.28 15.68 2.53
N VAL A 16 -3.03 15.61 2.94
CA VAL A 16 -2.65 15.59 4.35
C VAL A 16 -2.55 17.04 4.79
N VAL A 17 -3.51 17.49 5.59
CA VAL A 17 -3.47 18.84 6.16
C VAL A 17 -2.41 18.87 7.26
N GLU A 18 -1.29 19.50 6.97
CA GLU A 18 -0.25 19.80 7.97
C GLU A 18 -0.73 21.00 8.83
N ARG A 19 -0.71 20.80 10.14
CA ARG A 19 -1.00 21.84 11.15
C ARG A 19 -0.08 21.65 12.32
N ASP A 20 0.06 22.68 13.16
CA ASP A 20 0.73 22.56 14.45
C ASP A 20 -0.16 21.76 15.43
N TRP A 21 -0.01 20.46 15.40
CA TRP A 21 -0.76 19.53 16.24
C TRP A 21 -0.07 19.39 17.61
N ASN A 22 -0.82 19.51 18.69
CA ASN A 22 -0.34 19.09 20.00
C ASN A 22 -0.22 17.56 20.09
N ILE A 23 -1.15 16.85 19.44
CA ILE A 23 -1.19 15.39 19.37
C ILE A 23 -1.59 15.00 17.97
N LYS A 24 -0.75 14.20 17.28
CA LYS A 24 -1.00 13.69 15.94
C LYS A 24 -1.14 12.17 15.99
N VAL A 25 -2.35 11.66 15.68
CA VAL A 25 -2.68 10.22 15.74
C VAL A 25 -3.41 9.75 14.47
N ASN A 26 -3.30 10.50 13.37
CA ASN A 26 -4.09 10.29 12.15
C ASN A 26 -3.35 9.56 11.02
N ALA A 27 -2.08 9.20 11.18
CA ALA A 27 -1.26 8.69 10.09
C ALA A 27 -0.48 7.40 10.45
N ASN A 28 -0.77 6.76 11.58
CA ASN A 28 -0.06 5.59 12.08
C ASN A 28 1.47 5.78 12.19
N GLU A 29 1.91 7.01 12.45
CA GLU A 29 3.31 7.34 12.64
C GLU A 29 3.78 6.90 14.02
N CYS A 30 5.03 6.44 14.10
CA CYS A 30 5.67 6.17 15.38
C CYS A 30 5.88 7.49 16.14
N ASN A 31 5.49 7.52 17.40
CA ASN A 31 5.65 8.69 18.27
C ASN A 31 7.09 8.87 18.81
N MET A 32 7.98 7.94 18.51
CA MET A 32 9.39 7.96 18.89
C MET A 32 10.29 7.93 17.67
N ASN A 33 11.37 8.69 17.73
CA ASN A 33 12.42 8.60 16.73
C ASN A 33 13.27 7.33 16.92
N LEU A 34 14.19 7.08 15.99
CA LEU A 34 15.13 5.98 16.12
C LEU A 34 15.92 6.06 17.44
N PRO A 35 16.18 4.92 18.12
CA PRO A 35 17.10 4.90 19.21
C PRO A 35 18.49 5.45 18.79
N PRO A 36 19.18 6.23 19.63
CA PRO A 36 20.43 6.90 19.25
C PRO A 36 21.48 5.98 18.63
N MET A 37 21.63 4.77 19.15
CA MET A 37 22.58 3.79 18.60
C MET A 37 22.19 3.32 17.19
N VAL A 38 20.91 3.23 16.88
CA VAL A 38 20.41 2.87 15.56
C VAL A 38 20.62 4.03 14.60
N GLU A 39 20.32 5.25 15.03
CA GLU A 39 20.54 6.47 14.26
C GLU A 39 22.02 6.64 13.88
N GLU A 40 22.94 6.50 14.84
CA GLU A 40 24.39 6.55 14.58
C GLU A 40 24.83 5.52 13.54
N ARG A 41 24.35 4.29 13.63
CA ARG A 41 24.66 3.23 12.66
C ARG A 41 24.10 3.54 11.27
N VAL A 42 22.89 4.08 11.18
CA VAL A 42 22.27 4.50 9.91
C VAL A 42 23.10 5.63 9.28
N MET A 43 23.44 6.66 10.05
CA MET A 43 24.24 7.79 9.55
C MET A 43 25.64 7.35 9.12
N GLY A 44 26.28 6.45 9.88
CA GLY A 44 27.58 5.89 9.52
C GLY A 44 27.57 5.05 8.23
N ARG A 45 26.45 4.38 7.91
CA ARG A 45 26.28 3.71 6.61
C ARG A 45 25.93 4.67 5.49
N LEU A 46 25.07 5.63 5.77
CA LEU A 46 24.62 6.63 4.80
C LEU A 46 25.78 7.47 4.27
N SER A 47 26.77 7.82 5.10
CA SER A 47 27.97 8.55 4.69
C SER A 47 28.85 7.82 3.65
N ARG A 48 28.63 6.51 3.46
CA ARG A 48 29.36 5.70 2.47
C ARG A 48 28.56 5.45 1.19
N VAL A 49 27.32 5.92 1.13
CA VAL A 49 26.45 5.73 -0.05
C VAL A 49 26.91 6.66 -1.16
N ALA A 50 27.14 6.10 -2.34
CA ALA A 50 27.47 6.86 -3.54
C ALA A 50 26.18 7.40 -4.19
N PHE A 51 25.72 8.57 -3.73
CA PHE A 51 24.46 9.20 -4.22
C PHE A 51 24.47 9.55 -5.71
N ASN A 52 25.65 9.58 -6.33
CA ASN A 52 25.84 9.83 -7.76
C ASN A 52 25.82 8.54 -8.60
N ARG A 53 25.46 7.42 -8.04
CA ARG A 53 25.36 6.14 -8.72
C ARG A 53 23.94 5.60 -8.64
N TYR A 54 23.57 4.80 -9.61
CA TYR A 54 22.33 4.01 -9.52
C TYR A 54 22.43 3.06 -8.32
N PRO A 55 21.36 2.91 -7.53
CA PRO A 55 21.34 1.91 -6.49
C PRO A 55 21.44 0.51 -7.10
N ASN A 56 21.95 -0.44 -6.30
CA ASN A 56 21.81 -1.85 -6.67
C ASN A 56 20.31 -2.18 -6.77
N THR A 57 19.89 -2.55 -7.98
CA THR A 57 18.46 -2.81 -8.27
C THR A 57 17.98 -4.12 -7.68
N GLU A 58 18.89 -5.04 -7.42
CA GLU A 58 18.54 -6.37 -6.96
C GLU A 58 18.26 -6.40 -5.46
N ARG A 59 18.91 -5.51 -4.67
CA ARG A 59 18.74 -5.44 -3.20
C ARG A 59 18.76 -6.81 -2.52
N GLU A 60 19.52 -7.73 -3.09
CA GLU A 60 19.53 -9.15 -2.73
C GLU A 60 19.78 -9.39 -1.25
N ASP A 61 20.73 -8.67 -0.66
CA ASP A 61 21.08 -8.77 0.76
C ASP A 61 19.89 -8.45 1.69
N LEU A 62 19.07 -7.45 1.34
CA LEU A 62 17.88 -7.11 2.10
C LEU A 62 16.74 -8.10 1.86
N GLN A 63 16.58 -8.56 0.62
CA GLN A 63 15.57 -9.58 0.29
C GLN A 63 15.87 -10.90 1.00
N GLU A 64 17.13 -11.34 1.03
CA GLU A 64 17.56 -12.52 1.75
C GLU A 64 17.28 -12.42 3.25
N GLN A 65 17.66 -11.31 3.89
CA GLN A 65 17.39 -11.11 5.31
C GLN A 65 15.89 -11.11 5.66
N ILE A 66 15.05 -10.54 4.80
CA ILE A 66 13.59 -10.57 4.99
C ILE A 66 13.09 -11.99 4.78
N ALA A 67 13.50 -12.66 3.72
CA ALA A 67 13.09 -14.02 3.41
C ALA A 67 13.43 -14.99 4.55
N ASP A 68 14.64 -14.91 5.08
CA ASP A 68 15.10 -15.73 6.21
C ASP A 68 14.23 -15.55 7.45
N ASN A 69 13.84 -14.30 7.77
CA ASN A 69 12.99 -14.02 8.92
C ASN A 69 11.58 -14.64 8.79
N PHE A 70 11.12 -14.87 7.57
CA PHE A 70 9.80 -15.43 7.29
C PHE A 70 9.85 -16.87 6.77
N SER A 71 11.03 -17.51 6.75
CA SER A 71 11.24 -18.85 6.17
C SER A 71 10.77 -18.95 4.71
N LEU A 72 11.06 -17.93 3.93
CA LEU A 72 10.74 -17.81 2.51
C LEU A 72 12.00 -17.86 1.64
N GLN A 73 11.81 -17.96 0.33
CA GLN A 73 12.87 -17.75 -0.64
C GLN A 73 12.95 -16.25 -1.00
N LYS A 74 14.13 -15.75 -1.37
CA LYS A 74 14.30 -14.33 -1.74
C LYS A 74 13.39 -13.90 -2.90
N GLU A 75 13.10 -14.81 -3.81
CA GLU A 75 12.22 -14.60 -4.96
C GLU A 75 10.75 -14.36 -4.55
N ASN A 76 10.39 -14.70 -3.32
CA ASN A 76 9.07 -14.43 -2.73
C ASN A 76 8.97 -13.03 -2.11
N VAL A 77 10.08 -12.26 -2.11
CA VAL A 77 10.14 -10.94 -1.46
C VAL A 77 10.26 -9.84 -2.50
N LEU A 78 9.31 -8.93 -2.52
CA LEU A 78 9.34 -7.71 -3.32
C LEU A 78 9.57 -6.50 -2.41
N ILE A 79 10.59 -5.70 -2.71
CA ILE A 79 10.93 -4.48 -1.97
C ILE A 79 10.62 -3.25 -2.81
N ALA A 80 10.01 -2.25 -2.19
CA ALA A 80 9.70 -0.97 -2.81
C ALA A 80 9.74 0.18 -1.79
N ASN A 81 9.44 1.41 -2.22
CA ASN A 81 9.35 2.57 -1.34
C ASN A 81 8.02 2.57 -0.59
N GLY A 82 7.92 1.72 0.44
CA GLY A 82 6.72 1.49 1.20
C GLY A 82 5.69 0.63 0.47
N SER A 83 4.67 0.20 1.21
CA SER A 83 3.56 -0.61 0.66
C SER A 83 2.76 0.13 -0.42
N SER A 84 2.72 1.45 -0.38
CA SER A 84 2.00 2.26 -1.36
C SER A 84 2.50 2.06 -2.79
N GLU A 85 3.82 1.98 -3.00
CA GLU A 85 4.38 1.71 -4.33
C GLU A 85 4.03 0.31 -4.81
N ILE A 86 4.05 -0.69 -3.90
CA ILE A 86 3.69 -2.07 -4.26
C ILE A 86 2.20 -2.15 -4.61
N LEU A 87 1.34 -1.55 -3.80
CA LEU A 87 -0.10 -1.51 -4.06
C LEU A 87 -0.41 -0.84 -5.40
N GLU A 88 0.18 0.32 -5.66
CA GLU A 88 -0.01 1.01 -6.94
C GLU A 88 0.36 0.10 -8.14
N LYS A 89 1.50 -0.59 -8.06
CA LYS A 89 1.95 -1.52 -9.09
C LYS A 89 1.00 -2.72 -9.25
N LEU A 90 0.52 -3.30 -8.14
CA LEU A 90 -0.45 -4.41 -8.18
C LEU A 90 -1.75 -3.95 -8.84
N PHE A 91 -2.29 -2.81 -8.42
CA PHE A 91 -3.50 -2.26 -9.03
C PHE A 91 -3.30 -1.94 -10.51
N TYR A 92 -2.14 -1.44 -10.90
CA TYR A 92 -1.81 -1.20 -12.30
C TYR A 92 -1.70 -2.51 -13.11
N CYS A 93 -1.06 -3.54 -12.58
CA CYS A 93 -0.89 -4.82 -13.27
C CYS A 93 -2.21 -5.58 -13.45
N PHE A 94 -3.07 -5.55 -12.43
CA PHE A 94 -4.34 -6.30 -12.42
C PHE A 94 -5.55 -5.44 -12.76
N GLY A 95 -5.39 -4.12 -12.86
CA GLY A 95 -6.44 -3.16 -13.21
C GLY A 95 -6.72 -3.08 -14.70
N GLY A 96 -7.59 -2.15 -15.09
CA GLY A 96 -8.01 -1.87 -16.45
C GLY A 96 -9.52 -1.69 -16.57
N ARG A 97 -9.99 -1.13 -17.69
CA ARG A 97 -11.38 -0.69 -17.90
C ARG A 97 -12.44 -1.78 -17.73
N THR A 98 -12.07 -3.03 -17.96
CA THR A 98 -12.98 -4.17 -17.83
C THR A 98 -12.71 -4.99 -16.58
N ARG A 99 -11.78 -4.56 -15.74
CA ARG A 99 -11.34 -5.27 -14.55
C ARG A 99 -12.05 -4.75 -13.31
N LYS A 100 -12.23 -5.64 -12.35
CA LYS A 100 -12.79 -5.32 -11.04
C LYS A 100 -11.82 -5.69 -9.93
N ILE A 101 -11.80 -4.88 -8.89
CA ILE A 101 -10.93 -5.05 -7.72
C ILE A 101 -11.80 -4.97 -6.49
N VAL A 102 -11.80 -6.04 -5.70
CA VAL A 102 -12.58 -6.16 -4.45
C VAL A 102 -11.72 -5.79 -3.25
N TYR A 103 -12.28 -5.03 -2.33
CA TYR A 103 -11.63 -4.63 -1.09
C TYR A 103 -12.66 -4.34 0.00
N PRO A 104 -12.31 -4.49 1.31
CA PRO A 104 -13.21 -4.19 2.41
C PRO A 104 -13.44 -2.68 2.57
N GLN A 105 -14.59 -2.29 3.17
CA GLN A 105 -14.96 -0.92 3.51
C GLN A 105 -15.69 -0.90 4.87
N PRO A 106 -15.35 0.01 5.83
CA PRO A 106 -14.23 0.95 5.77
C PRO A 106 -12.86 0.28 5.85
N SER A 107 -11.91 0.77 5.02
CA SER A 107 -10.53 0.30 5.01
C SER A 107 -9.60 1.39 4.47
N PHE A 108 -8.38 1.06 4.12
CA PHE A 108 -7.41 2.02 3.62
C PHE A 108 -7.93 2.73 2.36
N SER A 109 -8.16 4.04 2.48
CA SER A 109 -8.82 4.86 1.46
C SER A 109 -8.15 4.84 0.09
N MET A 110 -6.86 4.49 0.04
CA MET A 110 -6.11 4.43 -1.20
C MET A 110 -6.53 3.29 -2.14
N TYR A 111 -7.20 2.24 -1.66
CA TYR A 111 -7.67 1.17 -2.54
C TYR A 111 -8.63 1.69 -3.61
N ALA A 112 -9.60 2.51 -3.22
CA ALA A 112 -10.52 3.14 -4.17
C ALA A 112 -9.80 4.07 -5.15
N ILE A 113 -8.80 4.80 -4.67
CA ILE A 113 -7.99 5.73 -5.48
C ILE A 113 -7.15 4.94 -6.50
N TYR A 114 -6.45 3.89 -6.06
CA TYR A 114 -5.64 3.05 -6.95
C TYR A 114 -6.50 2.32 -7.98
N ALA A 115 -7.66 1.77 -7.60
CA ALA A 115 -8.58 1.15 -8.54
C ALA A 115 -8.98 2.14 -9.64
N LYS A 116 -9.35 3.36 -9.26
CA LYS A 116 -9.72 4.42 -10.20
C LYS A 116 -8.54 4.87 -11.08
N ALA A 117 -7.34 5.01 -10.50
CA ALA A 117 -6.13 5.35 -11.24
C ALA A 117 -5.76 4.28 -12.28
N ALA A 118 -5.97 3.02 -11.94
CA ALA A 118 -5.79 1.87 -12.83
C ALA A 118 -6.95 1.67 -13.83
N GLU A 119 -7.94 2.58 -13.90
CA GLU A 119 -9.14 2.48 -14.71
C GLU A 119 -9.98 1.20 -14.41
N ALA A 120 -9.83 0.62 -13.23
CA ALA A 120 -10.61 -0.51 -12.78
C ALA A 120 -11.87 -0.08 -12.02
N THR A 121 -12.85 -0.96 -11.97
CA THR A 121 -14.02 -0.78 -11.12
C THR A 121 -13.72 -1.31 -9.73
N GLY A 122 -13.73 -0.44 -8.72
CA GLY A 122 -13.67 -0.84 -7.33
C GLY A 122 -15.00 -1.46 -6.89
N VAL A 123 -14.91 -2.57 -6.17
CA VAL A 123 -16.07 -3.28 -5.59
C VAL A 123 -15.82 -3.34 -4.07
N PRO A 124 -16.29 -2.34 -3.33
CA PRO A 124 -16.18 -2.36 -1.88
C PRO A 124 -17.13 -3.41 -1.29
N VAL A 125 -16.69 -4.08 -0.23
CA VAL A 125 -17.48 -4.98 0.59
C VAL A 125 -17.53 -4.42 2.01
N ASP A 126 -18.72 -4.06 2.47
CA ASP A 126 -18.88 -3.48 3.80
C ASP A 126 -18.52 -4.49 4.88
N LEU A 127 -17.71 -4.04 5.84
CA LEU A 127 -17.46 -4.77 7.08
C LEU A 127 -18.75 -4.83 7.91
N GLU A 128 -18.81 -5.76 8.85
CA GLU A 128 -19.90 -5.86 9.81
C GLU A 128 -19.88 -4.68 10.81
N ASP A 129 -20.93 -4.53 11.62
CA ASP A 129 -21.05 -3.42 12.58
C ASP A 129 -19.92 -3.38 13.62
N ASP A 130 -19.31 -4.53 13.91
CA ASP A 130 -18.15 -4.67 14.79
C ASP A 130 -16.80 -4.58 14.06
N TYR A 131 -16.83 -4.19 12.77
CA TYR A 131 -15.69 -4.10 11.87
C TYR A 131 -15.02 -5.43 11.51
N THR A 132 -15.61 -6.56 11.79
CA THR A 132 -15.14 -7.85 11.29
C THR A 132 -15.46 -8.02 9.80
N LEU A 133 -14.65 -8.81 9.11
CA LEU A 133 -14.87 -9.14 7.71
C LEU A 133 -15.73 -10.40 7.62
N ASP A 134 -16.93 -10.29 7.05
CA ASP A 134 -17.67 -11.46 6.59
C ASP A 134 -16.95 -12.10 5.40
N VAL A 135 -16.25 -13.20 5.68
CA VAL A 135 -15.42 -13.90 4.70
C VAL A 135 -16.25 -14.49 3.56
N GLU A 136 -17.44 -15.03 3.85
CA GLU A 136 -18.31 -15.63 2.83
C GLU A 136 -18.80 -14.55 1.87
N LYS A 137 -19.33 -13.46 2.39
CA LYS A 137 -19.77 -12.30 1.62
C LYS A 137 -18.64 -11.70 0.77
N PHE A 138 -17.42 -11.65 1.34
CA PHE A 138 -16.26 -11.15 0.61
C PHE A 138 -15.86 -12.08 -0.55
N VAL A 139 -15.81 -13.39 -0.31
CA VAL A 139 -15.51 -14.40 -1.34
C VAL A 139 -16.59 -14.40 -2.42
N ASP A 140 -17.86 -14.31 -2.07
CA ASP A 140 -18.96 -14.23 -3.02
C ASP A 140 -18.80 -12.98 -3.92
N ALA A 141 -18.48 -11.83 -3.32
CA ALA A 141 -18.22 -10.61 -4.10
C ALA A 141 -17.05 -10.76 -5.09
N VAL A 142 -15.99 -11.49 -4.72
CA VAL A 142 -14.86 -11.81 -5.61
C VAL A 142 -15.32 -12.67 -6.79
N ILE A 143 -16.08 -13.73 -6.50
CA ILE A 143 -16.55 -14.70 -7.51
C ILE A 143 -17.55 -14.03 -8.46
N GLU A 144 -18.59 -13.41 -7.93
CA GLU A 144 -19.67 -12.79 -8.71
C GLU A 144 -19.18 -11.63 -9.56
N SER A 145 -18.27 -10.82 -9.01
CA SER A 145 -17.69 -9.71 -9.76
C SER A 145 -16.68 -10.17 -10.82
N LYS A 146 -16.20 -11.41 -10.74
CA LYS A 146 -15.05 -11.93 -11.51
C LYS A 146 -13.83 -11.03 -11.33
N ALA A 147 -13.54 -10.68 -10.09
CA ALA A 147 -12.47 -9.76 -9.75
C ALA A 147 -11.11 -10.27 -10.25
N SER A 148 -10.30 -9.36 -10.76
CA SER A 148 -8.91 -9.63 -11.14
C SER A 148 -7.94 -9.51 -9.96
N LEU A 149 -8.38 -8.82 -8.90
CA LEU A 149 -7.61 -8.62 -7.67
C LEU A 149 -8.57 -8.52 -6.49
N ALA A 150 -8.25 -9.20 -5.40
CA ALA A 150 -8.87 -9.02 -4.11
C ALA A 150 -7.82 -8.51 -3.12
N VAL A 151 -8.16 -7.49 -2.34
CA VAL A 151 -7.26 -6.89 -1.35
C VAL A 151 -7.87 -7.02 0.01
N VAL A 152 -7.13 -7.61 0.94
CA VAL A 152 -7.51 -7.71 2.36
C VAL A 152 -6.46 -6.97 3.19
N CYS A 153 -6.91 -6.06 4.03
CA CYS A 153 -6.07 -5.32 4.98
C CYS A 153 -6.15 -6.00 6.34
N ASN A 154 -5.05 -6.59 6.81
CA ASN A 154 -5.02 -7.28 8.09
C ASN A 154 -3.69 -7.04 8.82
N PRO A 155 -3.71 -6.41 10.00
CA PRO A 155 -4.86 -5.74 10.64
C PRO A 155 -5.45 -4.65 9.74
N ASN A 156 -6.80 -4.44 9.84
CA ASN A 156 -7.45 -3.45 8.99
C ASN A 156 -7.10 -2.02 9.42
N ASN A 157 -6.88 -1.16 8.47
CA ASN A 157 -6.68 0.27 8.72
C ASN A 157 -7.96 1.03 8.31
N PRO A 158 -8.68 1.74 9.25
CA PRO A 158 -8.20 2.11 10.61
C PRO A 158 -8.75 1.27 11.77
N THR A 159 -9.48 0.20 11.53
CA THR A 159 -10.30 -0.45 12.57
C THR A 159 -9.56 -1.47 13.44
N GLY A 160 -8.40 -1.97 13.01
CA GLY A 160 -7.56 -2.89 13.76
C GLY A 160 -7.73 -4.35 13.41
#